data_a25e46ff0332d348d0bb1b7c9cfb8742
#
_entry.id   a25e46ff0332d348d0bb1b7c9cfb8742
#
_cell.length_a   1.000
_cell.length_b   1.000
_cell.length_c   1.000
_cell.angle_alpha   90.00
_cell.angle_beta   90.00
_cell.angle_gamma   90.00
#
_symmetry.space_group_name_H-M   'P 1'
#
loop_
_entity.id
_entity.type
_entity.pdbx_description
1 polymer ?
#
loop_
_entity_poly.entity_id
_entity_poly.type
_entity_poly.pdbx_seq_one_letter_code
_entity_poly.pdbx_strand_id
1 'polypeptide(L)'
;MNFSEIREKDVINIRDGRNLGKPIDLVLNEEACIDALVVPGSGAGFLSFLKPNREGCAIDRRKVRRIGDDVILVDTELNVDNL
;
A
#
# COMPACT_ATOMS: atom_id res chain seq x y z
N MET A 1 2.87 -10.52 -14.17
CA MET A 1 2.40 -10.45 -12.77
C MET A 1 0.94 -10.07 -12.74
N ASN A 2 0.16 -10.73 -11.92
CA ASN A 2 -1.26 -10.43 -11.83
C ASN A 2 -1.58 -9.96 -10.42
N PHE A 3 -2.82 -9.55 -10.21
CA PHE A 3 -3.21 -9.00 -8.91
C PHE A 3 -3.11 -10.04 -7.81
N SER A 4 -3.39 -11.29 -8.12
CA SER A 4 -3.28 -12.33 -7.10
C SER A 4 -1.87 -12.41 -6.53
N GLU A 5 -0.87 -12.18 -7.38
CA GLU A 5 0.51 -12.18 -6.93
C GLU A 5 0.84 -10.92 -6.15
N ILE A 6 0.33 -9.79 -6.62
CA ILE A 6 0.60 -8.51 -5.98
C ILE A 6 0.06 -8.49 -4.55
N ARG A 7 -1.14 -8.99 -4.37
CA ARG A 7 -1.78 -8.92 -3.05
C ARG A 7 -1.16 -9.87 -2.04
N GLU A 8 -0.30 -10.78 -2.49
CA GLU A 8 0.40 -11.66 -1.58
C GLU A 8 1.69 -11.06 -1.06
N LYS A 9 2.13 -9.94 -1.60
CA LYS A 9 3.42 -9.36 -1.26
C LYS A 9 3.24 -8.29 -0.21
N ASP A 10 4.20 -8.22 0.71
CA ASP A 10 4.20 -7.17 1.72
C ASP A 10 4.73 -5.89 1.12
N VAL A 11 4.05 -4.79 1.41
CA VAL A 11 4.49 -3.48 0.96
C VAL A 11 5.35 -2.87 2.06
N ILE A 12 6.61 -2.61 1.72
CA ILE A 12 7.58 -2.08 2.67
C ILE A 12 7.94 -0.67 2.25
N ASN A 13 7.80 0.26 3.17
CA ASN A 13 8.21 1.63 2.91
C ASN A 13 9.69 1.75 3.21
N ILE A 14 10.50 1.98 2.16
CA ILE A 14 11.94 2.03 2.35
C ILE A 14 12.37 3.27 3.11
N ARG A 15 11.51 4.27 3.18
CA ARG A 15 11.85 5.51 3.86
C ARG A 15 11.97 5.31 5.37
N ASP A 16 11.14 4.46 5.93
CA ASP A 16 11.18 4.23 7.37
C ASP A 16 11.20 2.75 7.75
N GLY A 17 11.22 1.86 6.76
CA GLY A 17 11.30 0.44 7.02
C GLY A 17 10.01 -0.21 7.47
N ARG A 18 8.91 0.52 7.43
CA ARG A 18 7.65 -0.02 7.92
C ARG A 18 7.01 -0.97 6.92
N ASN A 19 6.40 -1.99 7.45
CA ASN A 19 5.59 -2.90 6.66
C ASN A 19 4.17 -2.34 6.63
N LEU A 20 3.72 -1.95 5.46
CA LEU A 20 2.41 -1.32 5.30
C LEU A 20 1.30 -2.33 5.09
N GLY A 21 1.66 -3.61 5.08
CA GLY A 21 0.68 -4.65 4.87
C GLY A 21 0.60 -5.06 3.42
N LYS A 22 -0.24 -6.02 3.13
CA LYS A 22 -0.44 -6.47 1.76
C LYS A 22 -1.49 -5.59 1.11
N PRO A 23 -1.36 -5.37 -0.20
CA PRO A 23 -2.36 -4.54 -0.89
C PRO A 23 -3.76 -5.12 -0.73
N ILE A 24 -4.69 -4.24 -0.43
CA ILE A 24 -6.08 -4.66 -0.27
C ILE A 24 -6.93 -4.24 -1.46
N ASP A 25 -6.39 -3.38 -2.31
CA ASP A 25 -7.14 -2.94 -3.48
C ASP A 25 -6.18 -2.28 -4.47
N LEU A 26 -6.67 -2.05 -5.65
CA LEU A 26 -5.96 -1.34 -6.70
C LEU A 26 -6.85 -0.25 -7.24
N VAL A 27 -6.24 0.88 -7.59
CA VAL A 27 -6.95 1.94 -8.28
C VAL A 27 -6.50 1.91 -9.72
N LEU A 28 -7.43 1.83 -10.64
CA LEU A 28 -7.13 1.81 -12.06
C LEU A 28 -7.54 3.13 -12.69
N ASN A 29 -6.79 3.55 -13.68
CA ASN A 29 -7.16 4.75 -14.42
C ASN A 29 -8.07 4.35 -15.58
N GLU A 30 -8.40 5.33 -16.41
CA GLU A 30 -9.35 5.11 -17.51
C GLU A 30 -8.82 4.15 -18.56
N GLU A 31 -7.51 3.97 -18.58
CA GLU A 31 -6.89 3.05 -19.53
C GLU A 31 -6.71 1.67 -18.94
N ALA A 32 -7.28 1.45 -17.77
CA ALA A 32 -7.19 0.17 -17.07
C ALA A 32 -5.78 -0.15 -16.60
N CYS A 33 -4.97 0.87 -16.43
CA CYS A 33 -3.64 0.70 -15.86
C CYS A 33 -3.67 1.02 -14.39
N ILE A 34 -2.77 0.39 -13.63
CA ILE A 34 -2.72 0.62 -12.19
C ILE A 34 -2.26 2.03 -11.91
N ASP A 35 -3.04 2.74 -11.11
CA ASP A 35 -2.73 4.09 -10.75
C ASP A 35 -2.22 4.17 -9.32
N ALA A 36 -2.69 3.31 -8.46
CA ALA A 36 -2.27 3.27 -7.07
C ALA A 36 -2.53 1.92 -6.47
N LEU A 37 -1.79 1.62 -5.42
CA LEU A 37 -2.04 0.46 -4.57
C LEU A 37 -2.66 0.96 -3.28
N VAL A 38 -3.63 0.23 -2.78
CA VAL A 38 -4.24 0.59 -1.50
C VAL A 38 -3.77 -0.43 -0.48
N VAL A 39 -3.21 0.06 0.61
CA VAL A 39 -2.70 -0.80 1.68
C VAL A 39 -3.36 -0.39 2.99
N PRO A 40 -3.36 -1.31 3.98
CA PRO A 40 -3.95 -0.96 5.28
C PRO A 40 -3.19 0.15 6.00
N GLY A 41 -1.88 0.18 5.78
CA GLY A 41 -1.06 1.19 6.45
C GLY A 41 -0.44 0.65 7.73
N SER A 42 0.83 0.96 7.88
CA SER A 42 1.57 0.52 9.05
C SER A 42 1.09 1.27 10.29
N GLY A 43 0.98 0.58 11.38
CA GLY A 43 0.57 1.21 12.62
C GLY A 43 -0.88 1.62 12.61
N ALA A 44 -1.48 1.60 11.45
CA ALA A 44 -2.88 1.94 11.33
C ALA A 44 -3.76 0.72 11.49
N GLY A 45 -3.18 -0.45 11.60
CA GLY A 45 -3.98 -1.64 11.76
C GLY A 45 -4.93 -1.55 12.91
N PHE A 46 -4.42 -1.07 14.03
CA PHE A 46 -5.23 -0.89 15.21
C PHE A 46 -6.28 0.19 14.98
N LEU A 47 -5.85 1.31 14.40
CA LEU A 47 -6.76 2.42 14.17
C LEU A 47 -7.77 2.10 13.08
N SER A 48 -7.34 1.36 12.05
CA SER A 48 -8.27 0.93 11.02
C SER A 48 -9.37 0.10 11.59
N PHE A 49 -9.03 -0.68 12.59
CA PHE A 49 -10.01 -1.50 13.24
C PHE A 49 -11.10 -0.65 13.87
N LEU A 50 -10.74 0.54 14.34
CA LEU A 50 -11.69 1.43 14.97
C LEU A 50 -12.46 2.29 13.98
N LYS A 51 -11.99 2.34 12.75
CA LYS A 51 -12.65 3.16 11.74
C LYS A 51 -13.54 2.29 10.88
N PRO A 52 -14.81 2.59 10.84
CA PRO A 52 -15.73 1.73 10.08
C PRO A 52 -15.44 1.70 8.59
N ASN A 53 -14.98 2.78 8.02
CA ASN A 53 -14.79 2.82 6.59
C ASN A 53 -13.45 2.26 6.12
N ARG A 54 -12.48 2.17 6.98
CA ARG A 54 -11.22 1.52 6.71
C ARG A 54 -10.66 1.83 5.33
N GLU A 55 -10.45 3.10 5.08
CA GLU A 55 -10.04 3.50 3.75
C GLU A 55 -8.65 3.07 3.38
N GLY A 56 -7.80 2.85 4.33
CA GLY A 56 -6.45 2.47 4.03
C GLY A 56 -5.67 3.64 3.46
N CYS A 57 -4.53 3.32 2.88
CA CYS A 57 -3.63 4.31 2.35
C CYS A 57 -3.37 4.02 0.88
N ALA A 58 -3.63 4.98 0.02
CA ALA A 58 -3.39 4.81 -1.41
C ALA A 58 -1.98 5.28 -1.72
N ILE A 59 -1.20 4.41 -2.36
CA ILE A 59 0.17 4.69 -2.73
C ILE A 59 0.22 4.80 -4.25
N ASP A 60 0.55 5.99 -4.71
CA ASP A 60 0.66 6.27 -6.13
C ASP A 60 1.71 5.35 -6.76
N ARG A 61 1.43 4.85 -7.96
CA ARG A 61 2.34 3.93 -8.62
C ARG A 61 3.74 4.52 -8.78
N ARG A 62 3.85 5.83 -8.86
CA ARG A 62 5.14 6.48 -9.01
C ARG A 62 5.99 6.35 -7.76
N LYS A 63 5.38 6.01 -6.64
CA LYS A 63 6.14 5.79 -5.40
C LYS A 63 6.66 4.38 -5.29
N VAL A 64 6.23 3.48 -6.17
CA VAL A 64 6.72 2.11 -6.15
C VAL A 64 8.11 2.09 -6.75
N ARG A 65 9.07 1.61 -5.97
CA ARG A 65 10.47 1.57 -6.41
C ARG A 65 10.86 0.24 -6.98
N ARG A 66 10.31 -0.83 -6.44
CA ARG A 66 10.70 -2.14 -6.90
C ARG A 66 9.64 -3.16 -6.48
N ILE A 67 9.42 -4.12 -7.33
CA ILE A 67 8.54 -5.24 -7.01
C ILE A 67 9.40 -6.48 -6.99
N GLY A 68 9.53 -7.08 -5.81
CA GLY A 68 10.29 -8.30 -5.64
C GLY A 68 9.40 -9.51 -5.59
N ASP A 69 10.00 -10.64 -5.25
CA ASP A 69 9.25 -11.88 -5.18
C ASP A 69 8.24 -11.87 -4.03
N ASP A 70 8.64 -11.32 -2.90
CA ASP A 70 7.81 -11.35 -1.70
C ASP A 70 7.43 -9.98 -1.21
N VAL A 71 8.02 -8.93 -1.74
CA VAL A 71 7.82 -7.59 -1.23
C VAL A 71 7.65 -6.60 -2.37
N ILE A 72 6.99 -5.51 -2.06
CA ILE A 72 6.90 -4.35 -2.94
C ILE A 72 7.51 -3.20 -2.16
N LEU A 73 8.56 -2.61 -2.71
CA LEU A 73 9.25 -1.51 -2.04
C LEU A 73 8.69 -0.20 -2.55
N VAL A 74 8.29 0.64 -1.62
CA VAL A 74 7.76 1.96 -1.95
C VAL A 74 8.53 3.01 -1.18
N ASP A 75 8.49 4.24 -1.69
CA ASP A 75 9.17 5.36 -1.06
C ASP A 75 8.14 6.47 -0.93
N THR A 76 7.47 6.52 0.19
CA THR A 76 6.39 7.46 0.37
C THR A 76 6.40 8.02 1.78
N GLU A 77 5.91 9.22 1.90
CA GLU A 77 5.72 9.84 3.19
C GLU A 77 4.33 9.53 3.69
N LEU A 78 4.26 8.89 4.83
CA LEU A 78 2.99 8.60 5.44
C LEU A 78 2.80 9.50 6.62
N ASN A 79 1.68 10.17 6.65
CA ASN A 79 1.38 11.07 7.74
C ASN A 79 0.68 10.34 8.87
N VAL A 80 1.38 9.39 9.43
CA VAL A 80 0.79 8.64 10.53
C VAL A 80 0.64 9.51 11.76
N ASP A 81 1.36 10.60 11.80
CA ASP A 81 1.28 11.49 12.95
C ASP A 81 -0.03 12.23 13.01
N ASN A 82 -0.78 12.22 11.96
CA ASN A 82 -2.06 12.90 11.94
C ASN A 82 -3.20 12.04 12.43
N LEU A 83 -2.87 10.94 12.97
CA LEU A 83 -3.88 10.04 13.50
C LEU A 83 -4.47 10.55 14.80
#